data_00ff3349c1e804020faa46c73984a4d9
#
_entry.id   00ff3349c1e804020faa46c73984a4d9
#
_cell.length_a   1.000
_cell.length_b   1.000
_cell.length_c   1.000
_cell.angle_alpha   90.00
_cell.angle_beta   90.00
_cell.angle_gamma   90.00
#
_symmetry.space_group_name_H-M   'P 1'
#
loop_
_entity.id
_entity.type
_entity.pdbx_description
1 polymer ?
#
loop_
_entity_poly.entity_id
_entity_poly.type
_entity_poly.pdbx_seq_one_letter_code
_entity_poly.pdbx_strand_id
1 'polypeptide(L)'
;MEEYYNLETNILSCLIQKPDLMNKLILEDKYFIKTQRLWQFMKAFYDKFHTFDLALMFSICKDKYRLMDYFEWIIDSYPPIESHFEKMQQQLILLFEESKRDKWIINKIFELSNQLYVRNIELNDFLVKVNETFDKADEIFKEE
;
A
#
# COMPACT_ATOMS: atom_id res chain seq x y z
N MET A 1 -9.80 1.69 -1.40
CA MET A 1 -8.90 0.69 -2.02
C MET A 1 -8.48 1.07 -3.44
N GLU A 2 -9.39 1.61 -4.24
CA GLU A 2 -9.03 2.10 -5.58
C GLU A 2 -8.00 3.23 -5.52
N GLU A 3 -8.18 4.18 -4.61
CA GLU A 3 -7.24 5.27 -4.40
C GLU A 3 -5.85 4.75 -4.04
N TYR A 4 -5.76 3.78 -3.15
CA TYR A 4 -4.50 3.15 -2.76
C TYR A 4 -3.82 2.50 -3.96
N TYR A 5 -4.57 1.75 -4.75
CA TYR A 5 -4.06 1.09 -5.95
C TYR A 5 -3.52 2.10 -6.96
N ASN A 6 -4.24 3.20 -7.17
CA ASN A 6 -3.81 4.24 -8.11
C ASN A 6 -2.51 4.91 -7.66
N LEU A 7 -2.32 5.11 -6.37
CA LEU A 7 -1.06 5.64 -5.85
C LEU A 7 0.10 4.68 -6.09
N GLU A 8 -0.09 3.38 -5.83
CA GLU A 8 0.94 2.38 -6.11
C GLU A 8 1.35 2.39 -7.58
N THR A 9 0.39 2.36 -8.48
CA THR A 9 0.66 2.31 -9.92
C THR A 9 1.32 3.59 -10.43
N ASN A 10 0.92 4.76 -9.92
CA ASN A 10 1.56 6.03 -10.26
C ASN A 10 3.02 6.08 -9.80
N ILE A 11 3.29 5.61 -8.60
CA ILE A 11 4.66 5.55 -8.07
C ILE A 11 5.51 4.63 -8.92
N LEU A 12 5.02 3.43 -9.26
CA LEU A 12 5.73 2.48 -10.10
C LEU A 12 5.99 3.05 -11.51
N SER A 13 5.00 3.75 -12.07
CA SER A 13 5.17 4.42 -13.37
C SER A 13 6.30 5.45 -13.34
N CYS A 14 6.35 6.25 -12.30
CA CYS A 14 7.45 7.22 -12.13
C CYS A 14 8.80 6.54 -12.09
N LEU A 15 8.92 5.44 -11.35
CA LEU A 15 10.18 4.70 -11.21
C LEU A 15 10.62 4.09 -12.55
N ILE A 16 9.69 3.52 -13.31
CA ILE A 16 10.01 2.91 -14.60
C ILE A 16 10.51 3.95 -15.57
N GLN A 17 9.88 5.11 -15.62
CA GLN A 17 10.22 6.15 -16.58
C GLN A 17 11.42 6.99 -16.16
N LYS A 18 11.67 7.10 -14.87
CA LYS A 18 12.84 7.80 -14.30
C LYS A 18 13.48 6.96 -13.20
N PRO A 19 14.31 5.99 -13.57
CA PRO A 19 14.91 5.07 -12.59
C PRO A 19 15.70 5.74 -11.48
N ASP A 20 16.23 6.93 -11.72
CA ASP A 20 16.95 7.70 -10.70
C ASP A 20 16.10 8.01 -9.47
N LEU A 21 14.77 7.98 -9.61
CA LEU A 21 13.86 8.18 -8.49
C LEU A 21 13.97 7.08 -7.44
N MET A 22 14.56 5.93 -7.77
CA MET A 22 14.86 4.91 -6.76
C MET A 22 15.70 5.44 -5.62
N ASN A 23 16.56 6.44 -5.87
CA ASN A 23 17.37 7.09 -4.84
C ASN A 23 16.53 7.94 -3.88
N LYS A 24 15.33 8.32 -4.29
CA LYS A 24 14.39 9.10 -3.49
C LYS A 24 13.27 8.27 -2.91
N LEU A 25 13.30 6.96 -3.10
CA LEU A 25 12.26 6.06 -2.61
C LEU A 25 12.39 5.87 -1.10
N ILE A 26 11.33 6.20 -0.37
CA ILE A 26 11.24 6.01 1.09
C ILE A 26 10.33 4.85 1.47
N LEU A 27 9.62 4.28 0.48
CA LEU A 27 8.67 3.19 0.73
C LEU A 27 9.39 1.87 0.94
N GLU A 28 8.95 1.13 1.95
CA GLU A 28 9.35 -0.26 2.15
C GLU A 28 8.43 -1.17 1.33
N ASP A 29 8.84 -2.43 1.17
CA ASP A 29 8.10 -3.41 0.37
C ASP A 29 6.65 -3.57 0.82
N LYS A 30 6.39 -3.46 2.11
CA LYS A 30 5.06 -3.65 2.71
C LYS A 30 4.00 -2.68 2.21
N TYR A 31 4.41 -1.53 1.67
CA TYR A 31 3.46 -0.53 1.17
C TYR A 31 2.89 -0.88 -0.19
N PHE A 32 3.53 -1.79 -0.93
CA PHE A 32 3.05 -2.25 -2.23
C PHE A 32 2.17 -3.48 -2.05
N ILE A 33 0.89 -3.26 -1.72
CA ILE A 33 -0.05 -4.34 -1.42
C ILE A 33 -0.64 -4.95 -2.69
N LYS A 34 -1.20 -4.10 -3.56
CA LYS A 34 -1.87 -4.55 -4.78
C LYS A 34 -0.90 -4.89 -5.90
N THR A 35 0.27 -4.30 -5.86
CA THR A 35 1.31 -4.47 -6.88
C THR A 35 2.53 -5.19 -6.33
N GLN A 36 2.37 -6.02 -5.31
CA GLN A 36 3.48 -6.65 -4.60
C GLN A 36 4.39 -7.45 -5.53
N ARG A 37 3.82 -8.28 -6.39
CA ARG A 37 4.61 -9.10 -7.33
C ARG A 37 5.38 -8.24 -8.32
N LEU A 38 4.70 -7.23 -8.84
CA LEU A 38 5.29 -6.30 -9.78
C LEU A 38 6.45 -5.53 -9.14
N TRP A 39 6.23 -5.04 -7.93
CA TRP A 39 7.27 -4.35 -7.17
C TRP A 39 8.47 -5.25 -6.88
N GLN A 40 8.24 -6.49 -6.46
CA GLN A 40 9.33 -7.43 -6.19
C GLN A 40 10.19 -7.68 -7.43
N PHE A 41 9.53 -7.83 -8.59
CA PHE A 41 10.24 -7.98 -9.85
C PHE A 41 11.06 -6.74 -10.19
N MET A 42 10.46 -5.56 -10.08
CA MET A 42 11.13 -4.29 -10.36
C MET A 42 12.35 -4.09 -9.45
N LYS A 43 12.18 -4.35 -8.17
CA LYS A 43 13.25 -4.19 -7.19
C LYS A 43 14.43 -5.12 -7.50
N ALA A 44 14.14 -6.38 -7.75
CA ALA A 44 15.18 -7.35 -8.11
C ALA A 44 15.88 -6.96 -9.42
N PHE A 45 15.12 -6.48 -10.39
CA PHE A 45 15.69 -6.02 -11.66
C PHE A 45 16.61 -4.82 -11.44
N TYR A 46 16.16 -3.82 -10.68
CA TYR A 46 16.96 -2.64 -10.39
C TYR A 46 18.22 -2.96 -9.62
N ASP A 47 18.14 -3.87 -8.64
CA ASP A 47 19.30 -4.28 -7.86
C ASP A 47 20.40 -4.89 -8.75
N LYS A 48 20.00 -5.56 -9.82
CA LYS A 48 20.93 -6.20 -10.75
C LYS A 48 21.45 -5.25 -11.84
N PHE A 49 20.57 -4.44 -12.41
CA PHE A 49 20.88 -3.65 -13.60
C PHE A 49 20.95 -2.14 -13.38
N HIS A 50 20.50 -1.66 -12.23
CA HIS A 50 20.47 -0.24 -11.86
C HIS A 50 19.66 0.65 -12.81
N THR A 51 18.72 0.07 -13.52
CA THR A 51 17.82 0.75 -14.44
C THR A 51 16.56 -0.11 -14.65
N PHE A 52 15.57 0.45 -15.36
CA PHE A 52 14.38 -0.26 -15.79
C PHE A 52 14.30 -0.28 -17.31
N ASP A 53 15.12 -1.11 -17.94
CA ASP A 53 15.11 -1.30 -19.39
C ASP A 53 13.97 -2.23 -19.77
N LEU A 54 12.94 -1.70 -20.44
CA LEU A 54 11.74 -2.47 -20.79
C LEU A 54 12.06 -3.66 -21.70
N ALA A 55 12.94 -3.48 -22.69
CA ALA A 55 13.29 -4.58 -23.59
C ALA A 55 13.93 -5.75 -22.82
N LEU A 56 14.82 -5.44 -21.88
CA LEU A 56 15.47 -6.44 -21.05
C LEU A 56 14.47 -7.07 -20.07
N MET A 57 13.57 -6.26 -19.50
CA MET A 57 12.51 -6.75 -18.62
C MET A 57 11.59 -7.72 -19.36
N PHE A 58 11.20 -7.41 -20.60
CA PHE A 58 10.45 -8.32 -21.46
C PHE A 58 11.18 -9.64 -21.66
N SER A 59 12.47 -9.57 -21.96
CA SER A 59 13.28 -10.75 -22.19
C SER A 59 13.34 -11.68 -20.97
N ILE A 60 13.44 -11.11 -19.78
CA ILE A 60 13.53 -11.87 -18.53
C ILE A 60 12.17 -12.45 -18.14
N CYS A 61 11.10 -11.65 -18.25
CA CYS A 61 9.74 -12.06 -17.86
C CYS A 61 9.13 -13.09 -18.80
N LYS A 62 9.34 -12.93 -20.11
CA LYS A 62 8.74 -13.80 -21.14
C LYS A 62 7.26 -14.09 -20.87
N ASP A 63 6.50 -13.05 -20.62
CA ASP A 63 5.06 -13.09 -20.33
C ASP A 63 4.66 -13.89 -19.07
N LYS A 64 5.62 -14.21 -18.23
CA LYS A 64 5.28 -14.85 -16.95
C LYS A 64 4.39 -13.90 -16.15
N TYR A 65 3.24 -14.40 -15.76
CA TYR A 65 2.29 -13.66 -14.91
C TYR A 65 1.72 -12.40 -15.55
N ARG A 66 1.82 -12.24 -16.88
CA ARG A 66 1.35 -11.04 -17.61
C ARG A 66 1.97 -9.74 -17.09
N LEU A 67 3.19 -9.82 -16.58
CA LEU A 67 3.84 -8.64 -16.00
C LEU A 67 4.09 -7.56 -17.04
N MET A 68 4.40 -7.94 -18.29
CA MET A 68 4.71 -6.96 -19.32
C MET A 68 3.49 -6.18 -19.78
N ASP A 69 2.35 -6.84 -19.94
CA ASP A 69 1.10 -6.15 -20.24
C ASP A 69 0.77 -5.16 -19.13
N TYR A 70 1.05 -5.55 -17.90
CA TYR A 70 0.82 -4.71 -16.73
C TYR A 70 1.74 -3.48 -16.73
N PHE A 71 3.02 -3.66 -17.08
CA PHE A 71 3.97 -2.56 -17.21
C PHE A 71 3.52 -1.56 -18.29
N GLU A 72 3.15 -2.06 -19.46
CA GLU A 72 2.67 -1.21 -20.56
C GLU A 72 1.44 -0.43 -20.13
N TRP A 73 0.50 -1.09 -19.47
CA TRP A 73 -0.71 -0.46 -18.98
C TRP A 73 -0.39 0.67 -17.98
N ILE A 74 0.53 0.44 -17.06
CA ILE A 74 0.94 1.45 -16.09
C ILE A 74 1.56 2.66 -16.77
N ILE A 75 2.47 2.43 -17.70
CA ILE A 75 3.16 3.52 -18.40
C ILE A 75 2.18 4.36 -19.21
N ASP A 76 1.26 3.70 -19.90
CA ASP A 76 0.29 4.39 -20.76
C ASP A 76 -0.81 5.11 -19.95
N SER A 77 -1.25 4.51 -18.85
CA SER A 77 -2.38 5.02 -18.06
C SER A 77 -1.97 6.07 -17.03
N TYR A 78 -0.75 6.02 -16.55
CA TYR A 78 -0.27 6.88 -15.46
C TYR A 78 1.04 7.56 -15.85
N PRO A 79 0.97 8.66 -16.64
CA PRO A 79 2.19 9.39 -16.98
C PRO A 79 2.87 9.92 -15.71
N PRO A 80 4.21 9.86 -15.66
CA PRO A 80 4.93 10.26 -14.46
C PRO A 80 4.87 11.76 -14.22
N ILE A 81 4.58 12.13 -12.99
CA ILE A 81 4.67 13.51 -12.54
C ILE A 81 5.71 13.52 -11.42
N GLU A 82 6.98 13.69 -11.83
CA GLU A 82 8.13 13.60 -10.93
C GLU A 82 8.01 14.51 -9.71
N SER A 83 7.50 15.71 -9.91
CA SER A 83 7.33 16.69 -8.82
C SER A 83 6.37 16.23 -7.74
N HIS A 84 5.52 15.24 -8.04
CA HIS A 84 4.56 14.69 -7.08
C HIS A 84 5.03 13.39 -6.44
N PHE A 85 6.20 12.89 -6.80
CA PHE A 85 6.68 11.59 -6.35
C PHE A 85 6.77 11.49 -4.83
N GLU A 86 7.37 12.49 -4.20
CA GLU A 86 7.49 12.52 -2.75
C GLU A 86 6.11 12.57 -2.06
N LYS A 87 5.22 13.42 -2.56
CA LYS A 87 3.86 13.55 -2.00
C LYS A 87 3.07 12.26 -2.16
N MET A 88 3.20 11.59 -3.29
CA MET A 88 2.52 10.31 -3.52
C MET A 88 2.99 9.25 -2.53
N GLN A 89 4.30 9.19 -2.27
CA GLN A 89 4.81 8.26 -1.28
C GLN A 89 4.25 8.54 0.11
N GLN A 90 4.23 9.80 0.53
CA GLN A 90 3.69 10.20 1.83
C GLN A 90 2.21 9.86 1.94
N GLN A 91 1.46 10.09 0.88
CA GLN A 91 0.03 9.76 0.85
C GLN A 91 -0.19 8.25 0.93
N LEU A 92 0.63 7.46 0.27
CA LEU A 92 0.54 6.00 0.33
C LEU A 92 0.79 5.48 1.74
N ILE A 93 1.81 6.02 2.42
CA ILE A 93 2.11 5.67 3.80
C ILE A 93 0.91 6.01 4.71
N LEU A 94 0.34 7.19 4.54
CA LEU A 94 -0.80 7.63 5.33
C LEU A 94 -2.00 6.69 5.16
N LEU A 95 -2.36 6.37 3.93
CA LEU A 95 -3.47 5.45 3.64
C LEU A 95 -3.21 4.05 4.21
N PHE A 96 -1.97 3.59 4.15
CA PHE A 96 -1.61 2.30 4.73
C PHE A 96 -1.83 2.29 6.24
N GLU A 97 -1.40 3.33 6.94
CA GLU A 97 -1.58 3.45 8.39
C GLU A 97 -3.05 3.58 8.77
N GLU A 98 -3.84 4.35 8.01
CA GLU A 98 -5.28 4.44 8.20
C GLU A 98 -5.96 3.07 8.04
N SER A 99 -5.55 2.31 7.05
CA SER A 99 -6.08 0.96 6.82
C SER A 99 -5.79 0.03 7.99
N LYS A 100 -4.60 0.12 8.59
CA LYS A 100 -4.26 -0.66 9.78
C LYS A 100 -5.12 -0.29 10.96
N ARG A 101 -5.31 1.00 11.19
CA ARG A 101 -6.15 1.52 12.26
C ARG A 101 -7.58 1.00 12.12
N ASP A 102 -8.13 1.12 10.92
CA ASP A 102 -9.49 0.70 10.65
C ASP A 102 -9.67 -0.82 10.89
N LYS A 103 -8.73 -1.62 10.43
CA LYS A 103 -8.76 -3.07 10.63
C LYS A 103 -8.70 -3.42 12.11
N TRP A 104 -7.85 -2.74 12.86
CA TRP A 104 -7.74 -2.98 14.30
C TRP A 104 -9.04 -2.64 15.03
N ILE A 105 -9.66 -1.50 14.69
CA ILE A 105 -10.94 -1.08 15.26
C ILE A 105 -12.03 -2.11 14.96
N ILE A 106 -12.16 -2.49 13.70
CA ILE A 106 -13.17 -3.45 13.26
C ILE A 106 -13.03 -4.77 14.02
N ASN A 107 -11.82 -5.29 14.16
CA ASN A 107 -11.57 -6.53 14.88
C ASN A 107 -11.96 -6.42 16.35
N LYS A 108 -11.63 -5.30 17.00
CA LYS A 108 -11.98 -5.08 18.40
C LYS A 108 -13.48 -4.96 18.61
N ILE A 109 -14.18 -4.24 17.74
CA ILE A 109 -15.64 -4.12 17.81
C ILE A 109 -16.28 -5.49 17.58
N PHE A 110 -15.72 -6.29 16.68
CA PHE A 110 -16.23 -7.64 16.42
C PHE A 110 -16.11 -8.53 17.66
N GLU A 111 -14.97 -8.48 18.35
CA GLU A 111 -14.78 -9.20 19.61
C GLU A 111 -15.81 -8.76 20.67
N LEU A 112 -16.02 -7.46 20.81
CA LEU A 112 -16.98 -6.90 21.75
C LEU A 112 -18.41 -7.30 21.40
N SER A 113 -18.74 -7.31 20.12
CA SER A 113 -20.08 -7.75 19.65
C SER A 113 -20.34 -9.20 20.00
N ASN A 114 -19.33 -10.06 19.88
CA ASN A 114 -19.45 -11.47 20.28
C ASN A 114 -19.67 -11.60 21.78
N GLN A 115 -18.96 -10.81 22.59
CA GLN A 115 -19.16 -10.82 24.05
C GLN A 115 -20.57 -10.39 24.44
N LEU A 116 -21.09 -9.37 23.74
CA LEU A 116 -22.48 -8.92 23.95
C LEU A 116 -23.46 -10.00 23.54
N TYR A 117 -23.24 -10.66 22.40
CA TYR A 117 -24.12 -11.73 21.90
C TYR A 117 -24.22 -12.88 22.86
N VAL A 118 -23.11 -13.31 23.48
CA VAL A 118 -23.08 -14.38 24.46
C VAL A 118 -23.38 -13.89 25.90
N ARG A 119 -23.70 -12.60 26.03
CA ARG A 119 -24.07 -11.95 27.30
C ARG A 119 -22.98 -11.96 28.38
N ASN A 120 -21.72 -11.95 27.96
CA ASN A 120 -20.60 -11.73 28.87
C ASN A 120 -20.48 -10.29 29.32
N ILE A 121 -21.02 -9.35 28.54
CA ILE A 121 -21.11 -7.93 28.89
C ILE A 121 -22.52 -7.44 28.58
N GLU A 122 -22.90 -6.35 29.24
CA GLU A 122 -24.19 -5.70 28.99
C GLU A 122 -24.05 -4.61 27.93
N LEU A 123 -25.19 -4.19 27.37
CA LEU A 123 -25.22 -3.20 26.29
C LEU A 123 -24.51 -1.90 26.68
N ASN A 124 -24.75 -1.39 27.90
CA ASN A 124 -24.11 -0.15 28.32
C ASN A 124 -22.59 -0.29 28.40
N ASP A 125 -22.10 -1.43 28.89
CA ASP A 125 -20.66 -1.72 28.93
C ASP A 125 -20.07 -1.85 27.53
N PHE A 126 -20.82 -2.46 26.61
CA PHE A 126 -20.43 -2.57 25.22
C PHE A 126 -20.22 -1.17 24.60
N LEU A 127 -21.16 -0.26 24.80
CA LEU A 127 -21.05 1.09 24.26
C LEU A 127 -19.86 1.85 24.81
N VAL A 128 -19.61 1.73 26.12
CA VAL A 128 -18.43 2.34 26.75
C VAL A 128 -17.15 1.76 26.15
N LYS A 129 -17.07 0.45 25.99
CA LYS A 129 -15.87 -0.21 25.44
C LYS A 129 -15.64 0.12 23.97
N VAL A 130 -16.70 0.32 23.19
CA VAL A 130 -16.56 0.78 21.79
C VAL A 130 -15.90 2.15 21.76
N ASN A 131 -16.36 3.09 22.59
CA ASN A 131 -15.76 4.42 22.66
C ASN A 131 -14.29 4.36 23.11
N GLU A 132 -13.98 3.53 24.10
CA GLU A 132 -12.61 3.31 24.55
C GLU A 132 -11.73 2.73 23.43
N THR A 133 -12.31 1.89 22.58
CA THR A 133 -11.60 1.29 21.44
C THR A 133 -11.13 2.35 20.47
N PHE A 134 -11.99 3.32 20.14
CA PHE A 134 -11.60 4.43 19.26
C PHE A 134 -10.50 5.28 19.87
N ASP A 135 -10.61 5.62 21.15
CA ASP A 135 -9.60 6.39 21.87
C ASP A 135 -8.25 5.64 21.88
N LYS A 136 -8.30 4.35 22.15
CA LYS A 136 -7.10 3.52 22.18
C LYS A 136 -6.46 3.38 20.80
N ALA A 137 -7.27 3.28 19.74
CA ALA A 137 -6.76 3.27 18.37
C ALA A 137 -6.01 4.55 18.06
N ASP A 138 -6.53 5.69 18.49
CA ASP A 138 -5.88 6.96 18.27
C ASP A 138 -4.51 7.04 18.97
N GLU A 139 -4.37 6.41 20.14
CA GLU A 139 -3.07 6.29 20.81
C GLU A 139 -2.11 5.35 20.10
N ILE A 140 -2.60 4.19 19.69
CA ILE A 140 -1.75 3.14 19.08
C ILE A 140 -1.24 3.59 17.70
N PHE A 141 -2.10 4.20 16.89
CA PHE A 141 -1.81 4.58 15.51
C PHE A 141 -1.56 6.08 15.36
N LYS A 142 -1.11 6.70 16.41
CA LYS A 142 -0.79 8.12 16.41
C LYS A 142 0.42 8.39 15.51
N GLU A 143 0.28 9.38 14.63
CA GLU A 143 1.41 9.87 13.84
C GLU A 143 2.30 10.74 14.70
N GLU A 144 3.59 10.50 14.62
CA GLU A 144 4.60 11.34 15.27
C GLU A 144 5.13 12.39 14.31
#